data_8e17a34c927121e32fa2f75498a1892a
#
_entry.id   8e17a34c927121e32fa2f75498a1892a
#
_cell.length_a   1.000
_cell.length_b   1.000
_cell.length_c   1.000
_cell.angle_alpha   90.00
_cell.angle_beta   90.00
_cell.angle_gamma   90.00
#
_symmetry.space_group_name_H-M   'P 1'
#
loop_
_entity.id
_entity.type
_entity.pdbx_description
1 polymer ?
#
loop_
_entity_poly.entity_id
_entity_poly.type
_entity_poly.pdbx_seq_one_letter_code
_entity_poly.pdbx_strand_id
1 'polypeptide(L)'
;MVTICNQLKLPSHKDGKMYKTDVATPKQLLRIIQSIHSPNAEPFKQWLAQVGSERLDEIADPEIAIERAVATYREKGYSEEWITQRLRSIEIRKDLTAEWDRSGVEKGIEYAILTNEISQASFGITTGEHKKIKGLKKENLRDNMTNAELVINMLGELATTEISKTENPQGFEESKIVARDGGT
;
A
#
# COMPACT_ATOMS: atom_id res chain seq x y z
N MET A 1 -29.67 -20.91 -3.06
CA MET A 1 -28.54 -20.66 -3.98
C MET A 1 -27.99 -19.27 -3.68
N VAL A 2 -26.80 -19.13 -3.13
CA VAL A 2 -26.25 -17.81 -2.82
C VAL A 2 -25.73 -17.22 -4.14
N THR A 3 -26.31 -16.12 -4.60
CA THR A 3 -25.86 -15.41 -5.79
C THR A 3 -24.47 -14.83 -5.50
N ILE A 4 -23.43 -15.40 -6.10
CA ILE A 4 -22.01 -15.02 -5.89
C ILE A 4 -21.63 -13.83 -6.76
N CYS A 5 -22.41 -13.53 -7.82
CA CYS A 5 -22.14 -12.45 -8.76
C CYS A 5 -23.15 -11.32 -8.63
N ASN A 6 -22.68 -10.09 -8.83
CA ASN A 6 -23.52 -8.91 -8.98
C ASN A 6 -23.71 -8.58 -10.46
N GLN A 7 -24.82 -7.90 -10.82
CA GLN A 7 -25.04 -7.45 -12.19
C GLN A 7 -24.82 -5.94 -12.29
N LEU A 8 -23.99 -5.54 -13.24
CA LEU A 8 -23.78 -4.14 -13.60
C LEU A 8 -24.10 -3.93 -15.09
N LYS A 9 -24.57 -2.73 -15.44
CA LYS A 9 -24.67 -2.32 -16.85
C LYS A 9 -23.29 -1.81 -17.29
N LEU A 10 -22.67 -2.53 -18.22
CA LEU A 10 -21.36 -2.19 -18.77
C LEU A 10 -21.48 -1.91 -20.28
N PRO A 11 -20.69 -0.97 -20.82
CA PRO A 11 -20.66 -0.73 -22.26
C PRO A 11 -19.97 -1.90 -22.98
N SER A 12 -20.58 -2.37 -24.06
CA SER A 12 -20.02 -3.40 -24.93
C SER A 12 -18.94 -2.77 -25.83
N HIS A 13 -17.79 -3.44 -25.94
CA HIS A 13 -16.73 -3.06 -26.89
C HIS A 13 -17.13 -3.22 -28.37
N LYS A 14 -18.21 -3.98 -28.65
CA LYS A 14 -18.65 -4.24 -30.03
C LYS A 14 -19.50 -3.14 -30.61
N ASP A 15 -20.39 -2.54 -29.82
CA ASP A 15 -21.42 -1.62 -30.30
C ASP A 15 -21.65 -0.42 -29.37
N GLY A 16 -20.90 -0.31 -28.27
CA GLY A 16 -21.02 0.79 -27.28
C GLY A 16 -22.29 0.78 -26.45
N LYS A 17 -23.21 -0.18 -26.67
CA LYS A 17 -24.46 -0.27 -25.92
C LYS A 17 -24.26 -0.85 -24.54
N MET A 18 -25.12 -0.45 -23.60
CA MET A 18 -25.08 -0.90 -22.21
C MET A 18 -25.81 -2.24 -22.05
N TYR A 19 -25.09 -3.28 -21.64
CA TYR A 19 -25.62 -4.60 -21.34
C TYR A 19 -25.50 -4.93 -19.87
N LYS A 20 -26.48 -5.66 -19.33
CA LYS A 20 -26.36 -6.30 -18.02
C LYS A 20 -25.27 -7.38 -18.09
N THR A 21 -24.24 -7.22 -17.31
CA THR A 21 -23.08 -8.11 -17.28
C THR A 21 -22.87 -8.58 -15.84
N ASP A 22 -22.66 -9.88 -15.68
CA ASP A 22 -22.32 -10.44 -14.38
C ASP A 22 -20.88 -10.02 -14.01
N VAL A 23 -20.73 -9.49 -12.81
CA VAL A 23 -19.45 -9.04 -12.27
C VAL A 23 -19.20 -9.70 -10.92
N ALA A 24 -17.95 -9.97 -10.64
CA ALA A 24 -17.53 -10.56 -9.39
C ALA A 24 -16.25 -9.89 -8.89
N THR A 25 -16.12 -9.75 -7.58
CA THR A 25 -14.86 -9.36 -6.95
C THR A 25 -13.83 -10.49 -7.08
N PRO A 26 -12.51 -10.21 -6.96
CA PRO A 26 -11.49 -11.26 -6.94
C PRO A 26 -11.80 -12.39 -5.94
N LYS A 27 -12.26 -12.06 -4.74
CA LYS A 27 -12.66 -13.03 -3.72
C LYS A 27 -13.80 -13.95 -4.20
N GLN A 28 -14.81 -13.38 -4.88
CA GLN A 28 -15.93 -14.15 -5.44
C GLN A 28 -15.46 -15.05 -6.60
N LEU A 29 -14.57 -14.54 -7.48
CA LEU A 29 -14.00 -15.33 -8.56
C LEU A 29 -13.19 -16.52 -8.04
N LEU A 30 -12.34 -16.33 -7.03
CA LEU A 30 -11.59 -17.42 -6.39
C LEU A 30 -12.53 -18.49 -5.84
N ARG A 31 -13.66 -18.10 -5.23
CA ARG A 31 -14.67 -19.05 -4.73
C ARG A 31 -15.41 -19.78 -5.86
N ILE A 32 -15.73 -19.11 -6.97
CA ILE A 32 -16.37 -19.71 -8.13
C ILE A 32 -15.45 -20.79 -8.71
N ILE A 33 -14.16 -20.49 -8.89
CA ILE A 33 -13.20 -21.43 -9.46
C ILE A 33 -13.08 -22.70 -8.60
N GLN A 34 -13.13 -22.60 -7.28
CA GLN A 34 -13.14 -23.77 -6.38
C GLN A 34 -14.34 -24.70 -6.64
N SER A 35 -15.48 -24.17 -7.07
CA SER A 35 -16.70 -24.96 -7.35
C SER A 35 -16.73 -25.59 -8.74
N ILE A 36 -15.79 -25.27 -9.63
CA ILE A 36 -15.73 -25.82 -10.97
C ILE A 36 -15.22 -27.28 -10.93
N HIS A 37 -16.05 -28.22 -11.39
CA HIS A 37 -15.69 -29.63 -11.50
C HIS A 37 -15.05 -29.90 -12.86
N SER A 38 -13.82 -29.46 -13.07
CA SER A 38 -13.08 -29.67 -14.32
C SER A 38 -11.59 -29.93 -14.02
N PRO A 39 -10.98 -30.90 -14.74
CA PRO A 39 -9.53 -31.13 -14.64
C PRO A 39 -8.70 -29.87 -14.92
N ASN A 40 -9.19 -28.99 -15.80
CA ASN A 40 -8.50 -27.74 -16.13
C ASN A 40 -8.49 -26.73 -14.97
N ALA A 41 -9.38 -26.86 -13.98
CA ALA A 41 -9.40 -26.02 -12.79
C ALA A 41 -8.48 -26.55 -11.68
N GLU A 42 -8.02 -27.79 -11.76
CA GLU A 42 -7.25 -28.46 -10.71
C GLU A 42 -5.91 -27.78 -10.42
N PRO A 43 -5.09 -27.37 -11.40
CA PRO A 43 -3.84 -26.65 -11.12
C PRO A 43 -4.07 -25.35 -10.32
N PHE A 44 -5.17 -24.66 -10.60
CA PHE A 44 -5.51 -23.44 -9.88
C PHE A 44 -5.98 -23.71 -8.45
N LYS A 45 -6.72 -24.82 -8.23
CA LYS A 45 -7.13 -25.24 -6.88
C LYS A 45 -5.92 -25.63 -6.03
N GLN A 46 -4.95 -26.34 -6.62
CA GLN A 46 -3.69 -26.68 -5.97
C GLN A 46 -2.89 -25.42 -5.60
N TRP A 47 -2.79 -24.46 -6.52
CA TRP A 47 -2.16 -23.17 -6.22
C TRP A 47 -2.86 -22.42 -5.07
N LEU A 48 -4.21 -22.42 -5.02
CA LEU A 48 -4.95 -21.83 -3.90
C LEU A 48 -4.68 -22.53 -2.57
N ALA A 49 -4.59 -23.87 -2.59
CA ALA A 49 -4.25 -24.65 -1.40
C ALA A 49 -2.84 -24.33 -0.92
N GLN A 50 -1.88 -24.22 -1.84
CA GLN A 50 -0.51 -23.82 -1.55
C GLN A 50 -0.45 -22.42 -0.90
N VAL A 51 -1.09 -21.42 -1.50
CA VAL A 51 -1.16 -20.05 -0.95
C VAL A 51 -1.80 -20.04 0.43
N GLY A 52 -2.84 -20.87 0.65
CA GLY A 52 -3.48 -21.02 1.94
C GLY A 52 -2.55 -21.63 3.00
N SER A 53 -1.79 -22.66 2.64
CA SER A 53 -0.80 -23.28 3.52
C SER A 53 0.31 -22.31 3.89
N GLU A 54 0.90 -21.63 2.90
CA GLU A 54 1.93 -20.61 3.14
C GLU A 54 1.45 -19.51 4.08
N ARG A 55 0.18 -19.11 3.97
CA ARG A 55 -0.38 -18.13 4.91
C ARG A 55 -0.52 -18.66 6.33
N LEU A 56 -0.82 -19.94 6.52
CA LEU A 56 -0.87 -20.59 7.83
C LEU A 56 0.54 -20.68 8.45
N ASP A 57 1.54 -21.00 7.63
CA ASP A 57 2.94 -21.04 8.05
C ASP A 57 3.42 -19.64 8.50
N GLU A 58 3.05 -18.57 7.79
CA GLU A 58 3.34 -17.20 8.18
C GLU A 58 2.65 -16.75 9.48
N ILE A 59 1.49 -17.32 9.79
CA ILE A 59 0.81 -17.05 11.07
C ILE A 59 1.56 -17.72 12.23
N ALA A 60 2.13 -18.90 11.97
CA ALA A 60 2.94 -19.63 12.94
C ALA A 60 4.33 -19.00 13.10
N ASP A 61 4.93 -18.55 12.01
CA ASP A 61 6.23 -17.87 11.97
C ASP A 61 6.16 -16.60 11.10
N PRO A 62 5.97 -15.42 11.72
CA PRO A 62 5.88 -14.15 10.99
C PRO A 62 7.13 -13.74 10.21
N GLU A 63 8.31 -14.31 10.50
CA GLU A 63 9.55 -14.01 9.78
C GLU A 63 9.45 -14.45 8.31
N ILE A 64 8.75 -15.55 8.03
CA ILE A 64 8.48 -16.05 6.68
C ILE A 64 7.81 -14.98 5.79
N ALA A 65 6.88 -14.20 6.35
CA ALA A 65 6.23 -13.12 5.61
C ALA A 65 7.21 -12.00 5.21
N ILE A 66 8.19 -11.71 6.07
CA ILE A 66 9.24 -10.72 5.79
C ILE A 66 10.17 -11.25 4.70
N GLU A 67 10.60 -12.50 4.81
CA GLU A 67 11.47 -13.16 3.82
C GLU A 67 10.79 -13.20 2.44
N ARG A 68 9.51 -13.53 2.38
CA ARG A 68 8.73 -13.51 1.14
C ARG A 68 8.63 -12.09 0.54
N ALA A 69 8.45 -11.07 1.36
CA ALA A 69 8.44 -9.69 0.90
C ALA A 69 9.80 -9.30 0.27
N VAL A 70 10.90 -9.68 0.92
CA VAL A 70 12.27 -9.49 0.42
C VAL A 70 12.47 -10.23 -0.91
N ALA A 71 12.09 -11.50 -0.99
CA ALA A 71 12.19 -12.30 -2.21
C ALA A 71 11.41 -11.66 -3.37
N THR A 72 10.20 -11.15 -3.11
CA THR A 72 9.38 -10.45 -4.10
C THR A 72 10.07 -9.19 -4.65
N TYR A 73 10.76 -8.41 -3.80
CA TYR A 73 11.52 -7.26 -4.26
C TYR A 73 12.75 -7.68 -5.09
N ARG A 74 13.44 -8.76 -4.72
CA ARG A 74 14.54 -9.33 -5.51
C ARG A 74 14.09 -9.77 -6.91
N GLU A 75 12.96 -10.47 -6.99
CA GLU A 75 12.37 -10.88 -8.27
C GLU A 75 12.00 -9.69 -9.16
N LYS A 76 11.62 -8.55 -8.57
CA LYS A 76 11.38 -7.30 -9.28
C LYS A 76 12.66 -6.57 -9.71
N GLY A 77 13.84 -7.09 -9.35
CA GLY A 77 15.14 -6.55 -9.74
C GLY A 77 15.68 -5.43 -8.85
N TYR A 78 15.13 -5.22 -7.65
CA TYR A 78 15.66 -4.24 -6.71
C TYR A 78 16.96 -4.75 -6.06
N SER A 79 17.91 -3.84 -5.83
CA SER A 79 19.16 -4.16 -5.12
C SER A 79 18.93 -4.42 -3.63
N GLU A 80 19.83 -5.18 -3.00
CA GLU A 80 19.77 -5.46 -1.55
C GLU A 80 19.82 -4.18 -0.71
N GLU A 81 20.60 -3.18 -1.15
CA GLU A 81 20.66 -1.87 -0.50
C GLU A 81 19.30 -1.16 -0.54
N TRP A 82 18.66 -1.16 -1.72
CA TRP A 82 17.34 -0.58 -1.86
C TRP A 82 16.28 -1.31 -1.01
N ILE A 83 16.31 -2.64 -0.99
CA ILE A 83 15.39 -3.47 -0.20
C ILE A 83 15.54 -3.13 1.29
N THR A 84 16.77 -3.04 1.79
CA THR A 84 17.06 -2.67 3.17
C THR A 84 16.48 -1.28 3.51
N GLN A 85 16.70 -0.28 2.66
CA GLN A 85 16.14 1.06 2.84
C GLN A 85 14.61 1.04 2.80
N ARG A 86 14.04 0.25 1.90
CA ARG A 86 12.58 0.14 1.78
C ARG A 86 11.94 -0.48 3.02
N LEU A 87 12.51 -1.53 3.58
CA LEU A 87 12.03 -2.14 4.83
C LEU A 87 12.10 -1.14 5.99
N ARG A 88 13.22 -0.43 6.12
CA ARG A 88 13.37 0.60 7.14
C ARG A 88 12.36 1.74 6.99
N SER A 89 12.05 2.13 5.76
CA SER A 89 11.02 3.15 5.49
C SER A 89 9.61 2.72 5.91
N ILE A 90 9.32 1.42 5.92
CA ILE A 90 8.04 0.87 6.40
C ILE A 90 7.95 1.01 7.93
N GLU A 91 9.04 0.73 8.64
CA GLU A 91 9.12 0.86 10.09
C GLU A 91 8.96 2.31 10.53
N ILE A 92 9.76 3.24 9.98
CA ILE A 92 9.65 4.67 10.24
C ILE A 92 8.22 5.18 9.97
N ARG A 93 7.61 4.75 8.88
CA ARG A 93 6.22 5.13 8.57
C ARG A 93 5.22 4.62 9.60
N LYS A 94 5.42 3.42 10.15
CA LYS A 94 4.57 2.89 11.23
C LYS A 94 4.67 3.76 12.48
N ASP A 95 5.88 4.16 12.85
CA ASP A 95 6.10 5.01 14.02
C ASP A 95 5.42 6.37 13.85
N LEU A 96 5.59 7.01 12.69
CA LEU A 96 4.92 8.26 12.38
C LEU A 96 3.39 8.15 12.46
N THR A 97 2.83 7.09 11.88
CA THR A 97 1.37 6.89 11.91
C THR A 97 0.85 6.54 13.30
N ALA A 98 1.65 5.91 14.15
CA ALA A 98 1.31 5.68 15.55
C ALA A 98 1.28 7.01 16.34
N GLU A 99 2.21 7.95 16.05
CA GLU A 99 2.19 9.30 16.63
C GLU A 99 0.96 10.10 16.19
N TRP A 100 0.56 10.00 14.92
CA TRP A 100 -0.67 10.63 14.43
C TRP A 100 -1.92 10.06 15.10
N ASP A 101 -1.99 8.72 15.25
CA ASP A 101 -3.08 8.07 16.02
C ASP A 101 -3.12 8.60 17.46
N ARG A 102 -1.96 8.70 18.14
CA ARG A 102 -1.83 9.24 19.49
C ARG A 102 -2.31 10.68 19.57
N SER A 103 -1.99 11.48 18.57
CA SER A 103 -2.37 12.90 18.49
C SER A 103 -3.85 13.11 18.14
N GLY A 104 -4.61 12.04 17.88
CA GLY A 104 -6.04 12.12 17.52
C GLY A 104 -6.31 12.52 16.09
N VAL A 105 -5.35 12.32 15.18
CA VAL A 105 -5.55 12.55 13.73
C VAL A 105 -6.37 11.41 13.13
N GLU A 106 -7.37 11.75 12.30
CA GLU A 106 -8.22 10.75 11.66
C GLU A 106 -7.53 10.07 10.46
N LYS A 107 -7.62 8.72 10.43
CA LYS A 107 -7.10 7.93 9.31
C LYS A 107 -7.81 8.28 7.99
N GLY A 108 -7.07 8.19 6.90
CA GLY A 108 -7.60 8.45 5.57
C GLY A 108 -7.20 9.81 5.03
N ILE A 109 -8.11 10.76 4.95
CA ILE A 109 -7.87 12.07 4.32
C ILE A 109 -6.83 12.89 5.07
N GLU A 110 -6.92 12.96 6.40
CA GLU A 110 -5.97 13.73 7.20
C GLU A 110 -4.54 13.17 7.10
N TYR A 111 -4.38 11.84 7.18
CA TYR A 111 -3.09 11.19 6.94
C TYR A 111 -2.50 11.49 5.56
N ALA A 112 -3.36 11.56 4.54
CA ALA A 112 -2.92 11.92 3.19
C ALA A 112 -2.46 13.37 3.11
N ILE A 113 -3.15 14.30 3.80
CA ILE A 113 -2.76 15.71 3.86
C ILE A 113 -1.43 15.86 4.60
N LEU A 114 -1.27 15.27 5.80
CA LEU A 114 -0.01 15.32 6.55
C LEU A 114 1.15 14.73 5.75
N THR A 115 0.92 13.64 5.03
CA THR A 115 1.92 13.05 4.14
C THR A 115 2.32 14.01 3.01
N ASN A 116 1.37 14.78 2.49
CA ASN A 116 1.65 15.80 1.48
C ASN A 116 2.42 17.00 2.05
N GLU A 117 2.14 17.42 3.29
CA GLU A 117 2.93 18.47 3.95
C GLU A 117 4.40 18.07 4.08
N ILE A 118 4.67 16.84 4.57
CA ILE A 118 6.04 16.30 4.63
C ILE A 118 6.67 16.26 3.23
N SER A 119 5.94 15.73 2.22
CA SER A 119 6.45 15.63 0.84
C SER A 119 6.74 17.00 0.23
N GLN A 120 5.85 17.98 0.44
CA GLN A 120 6.02 19.34 -0.03
C GLN A 120 7.23 20.02 0.59
N ALA A 121 7.45 19.82 1.89
CA ALA A 121 8.60 20.39 2.59
C ALA A 121 9.91 19.69 2.17
N SER A 122 9.93 18.36 2.06
CA SER A 122 11.16 17.60 1.74
C SER A 122 11.54 17.62 0.26
N PHE A 123 10.56 17.67 -0.67
CA PHE A 123 10.79 17.56 -2.11
C PHE A 123 10.32 18.77 -2.92
N GLY A 124 9.63 19.73 -2.30
CA GLY A 124 9.02 20.87 -2.98
C GLY A 124 7.75 20.51 -3.79
N ILE A 125 7.30 19.26 -3.74
CA ILE A 125 6.17 18.74 -4.51
C ILE A 125 5.29 17.81 -3.66
N THR A 126 4.01 17.74 -3.99
CA THR A 126 3.07 16.79 -3.36
C THR A 126 3.34 15.35 -3.81
N THR A 127 2.85 14.38 -3.05
CA THR A 127 2.93 12.94 -3.43
C THR A 127 2.23 12.67 -4.77
N GLY A 128 1.17 13.40 -5.10
CA GLY A 128 0.47 13.30 -6.37
C GLY A 128 1.29 13.80 -7.56
N GLU A 129 1.98 14.94 -7.41
CA GLU A 129 2.90 15.48 -8.41
C GLU A 129 4.11 14.57 -8.60
N HIS A 130 4.67 14.07 -7.51
CA HIS A 130 5.79 13.12 -7.56
C HIS A 130 5.40 11.85 -8.34
N LYS A 131 4.20 11.29 -8.11
CA LYS A 131 3.67 10.18 -8.92
C LYS A 131 3.57 10.52 -10.40
N LYS A 132 3.08 11.72 -10.74
CA LYS A 132 2.98 12.17 -12.14
C LYS A 132 4.34 12.28 -12.81
N ILE A 133 5.34 12.85 -12.13
CA ILE A 133 6.72 12.95 -12.63
C ILE A 133 7.29 11.57 -12.94
N LYS A 134 7.00 10.57 -12.09
CA LYS A 134 7.43 9.17 -12.28
C LYS A 134 6.55 8.36 -13.24
N GLY A 135 5.50 8.96 -13.82
CA GLY A 135 4.56 8.27 -14.72
C GLY A 135 3.68 7.22 -14.06
N LEU A 136 3.53 7.26 -12.73
CA LEU A 136 2.77 6.29 -11.94
C LEU A 136 1.28 6.63 -11.93
N LYS A 137 0.42 5.60 -11.99
CA LYS A 137 -1.05 5.73 -11.92
C LYS A 137 -1.59 5.26 -10.57
N LYS A 138 -1.47 3.97 -10.30
CA LYS A 138 -1.99 3.31 -9.08
C LYS A 138 -0.86 2.74 -8.21
N GLU A 139 0.34 2.67 -8.75
CA GLU A 139 1.51 2.09 -8.12
C GLU A 139 1.88 2.84 -6.82
N ASN A 140 2.52 2.13 -5.91
CA ASN A 140 3.01 2.74 -4.68
C ASN A 140 4.20 3.65 -5.02
N LEU A 141 4.13 4.92 -4.58
CA LEU A 141 5.20 5.89 -4.85
C LEU A 141 6.55 5.43 -4.26
N ARG A 142 6.55 4.94 -3.00
CA ARG A 142 7.79 4.52 -2.33
C ARG A 142 8.47 3.33 -2.99
N ASP A 143 7.70 2.43 -3.61
CA ASP A 143 8.25 1.30 -4.37
C ASP A 143 8.92 1.75 -5.69
N ASN A 144 8.72 3.01 -6.08
CA ASN A 144 9.30 3.61 -7.29
C ASN A 144 10.26 4.77 -6.97
N MET A 145 10.63 4.95 -5.71
CA MET A 145 11.64 5.90 -5.27
C MET A 145 13.05 5.32 -5.44
N THR A 146 14.00 6.17 -5.78
CA THR A 146 15.43 5.85 -5.70
C THR A 146 15.88 5.73 -4.24
N ASN A 147 17.09 5.21 -4.00
CA ASN A 147 17.65 5.16 -2.64
C ASN A 147 17.72 6.55 -2.00
N ALA A 148 18.13 7.57 -2.75
CA ALA A 148 18.20 8.94 -2.22
C ALA A 148 16.81 9.49 -1.85
N GLU A 149 15.83 9.29 -2.71
CA GLU A 149 14.45 9.70 -2.42
C GLU A 149 13.86 8.98 -1.20
N LEU A 150 14.15 7.68 -1.04
CA LEU A 150 13.73 6.92 0.15
C LEU A 150 14.38 7.50 1.41
N VAL A 151 15.66 7.83 1.38
CA VAL A 151 16.38 8.40 2.52
C VAL A 151 15.81 9.77 2.89
N ILE A 152 15.59 10.66 1.91
CA ILE A 152 14.99 11.98 2.14
C ILE A 152 13.58 11.83 2.74
N ASN A 153 12.76 10.94 2.18
CA ASN A 153 11.42 10.69 2.73
C ASN A 153 11.46 10.16 4.16
N MET A 154 12.40 9.25 4.47
CA MET A 154 12.59 8.72 5.82
C MET A 154 13.02 9.81 6.81
N LEU A 155 13.92 10.71 6.39
CA LEU A 155 14.36 11.82 7.24
C LEU A 155 13.19 12.74 7.61
N GLY A 156 12.38 13.13 6.63
CA GLY A 156 11.19 13.96 6.90
C GLY A 156 10.19 13.26 7.82
N GLU A 157 9.92 11.97 7.60
CA GLU A 157 9.01 11.19 8.45
C GLU A 157 9.58 11.00 9.88
N LEU A 158 10.88 10.75 10.01
CA LEU A 158 11.56 10.60 11.30
C LEU A 158 11.59 11.93 12.08
N ALA A 159 11.97 13.02 11.43
CA ALA A 159 11.98 14.35 12.04
C ALA A 159 10.57 14.75 12.52
N THR A 160 9.55 14.55 11.70
CA THR A 160 8.15 14.77 12.09
C THR A 160 7.78 13.96 13.33
N THR A 161 8.18 12.68 13.40
CA THR A 161 7.92 11.82 14.56
C THR A 161 8.59 12.36 15.84
N GLU A 162 9.86 12.77 15.77
CA GLU A 162 10.59 13.27 16.91
C GLU A 162 10.06 14.64 17.39
N ILE A 163 9.71 15.53 16.46
CA ILE A 163 9.05 16.80 16.81
C ILE A 163 7.68 16.52 17.46
N SER A 164 6.88 15.60 16.90
CA SER A 164 5.59 15.22 17.49
C SER A 164 5.72 14.69 18.93
N LYS A 165 6.72 13.87 19.21
CA LYS A 165 6.99 13.39 20.57
C LYS A 165 7.36 14.53 21.54
N THR A 166 8.07 15.53 21.05
CA THR A 166 8.55 16.66 21.86
C THR A 166 7.46 17.69 22.09
N GLU A 167 6.76 18.09 21.05
CA GLU A 167 5.74 19.15 21.07
C GLU A 167 4.36 18.66 21.50
N ASN A 168 4.13 17.33 21.37
CA ASN A 168 2.87 16.68 21.76
C ASN A 168 1.63 17.30 21.12
N PRO A 169 1.59 17.46 19.77
CA PRO A 169 0.48 18.09 19.07
C PRO A 169 -0.85 17.36 19.33
N GLN A 170 -1.96 18.12 19.37
CA GLN A 170 -3.28 17.60 19.59
C GLN A 170 -4.17 17.86 18.35
N GLY A 171 -4.65 16.79 17.75
CA GLY A 171 -5.50 16.86 16.56
C GLY A 171 -4.77 17.21 15.27
N PHE A 172 -5.56 17.42 14.23
CA PHE A 172 -5.07 17.55 12.85
C PHE A 172 -4.27 18.84 12.60
N GLU A 173 -4.78 19.99 13.07
CA GLU A 173 -4.17 21.29 12.72
C GLU A 173 -2.75 21.46 13.31
N GLU A 174 -2.54 21.06 14.57
CA GLU A 174 -1.22 21.11 15.19
C GLU A 174 -0.28 20.08 14.54
N SER A 175 -0.78 18.87 14.28
CA SER A 175 0.00 17.82 13.59
C SER A 175 0.40 18.24 12.17
N LYS A 176 -0.39 19.10 11.50
CA LYS A 176 -0.08 19.65 10.19
C LYS A 176 1.10 20.60 10.21
N ILE A 177 1.20 21.44 11.24
CA ILE A 177 2.36 22.32 11.44
C ILE A 177 3.62 21.47 11.63
N VAL A 178 3.57 20.51 12.56
CA VAL A 178 4.67 19.59 12.84
C VAL A 178 5.09 18.79 11.59
N ALA A 179 4.14 18.34 10.76
CA ALA A 179 4.43 17.63 9.53
C ALA A 179 5.21 18.48 8.51
N ARG A 180 4.90 19.78 8.44
CA ARG A 180 5.61 20.74 7.59
C ARG A 180 7.03 20.99 8.10
N ASP A 181 7.17 21.23 9.41
CA ASP A 181 8.46 21.55 10.03
C ASP A 181 9.41 20.34 9.98
N GLY A 182 8.89 19.12 10.18
CA GLY A 182 9.65 17.89 10.08
C GLY A 182 10.13 17.55 8.66
N GLY A 183 9.46 18.07 7.63
CA GLY A 183 9.87 17.91 6.22
C GLY A 183 10.93 18.92 5.77
N THR A 184 11.22 19.96 6.55
CA THR A 184 12.18 21.02 6.19
C THR A 184 13.58 20.66 6.62
#